data_a530b7e5efb73525eef154690c7a4fbb
#
_entry.id   a530b7e5efb73525eef154690c7a4fbb
#
_cell.length_a   1.000
_cell.length_b   1.000
_cell.length_c   1.000
_cell.angle_alpha   90.00
_cell.angle_beta   90.00
_cell.angle_gamma   90.00
#
_symmetry.space_group_name_H-M   'P 1'
#
loop_
_entity.id
_entity.type
_entity.pdbx_description
1 polymer ?
#
loop_
_entity_poly.entity_id
_entity_poly.type
_entity_poly.pdbx_seq_one_letter_code
_entity_poly.pdbx_strand_id
1 'polypeptide(L)'
;MALATVPQAQETQAPTTGIASVFKGDHFLPPETSFRKVVLDEDRTVDGQVRDTLVDPMELAVAKDGRVFFVERKGTVKMLKPGAKEAVVIAEIPVFTGLEEGMLGITLDPKFGENGWVYLNHSLPETTTDSQGKVGTIRVSRFTLKNDKLDPESRVTVFDNVVQREQCCHVGGSLAFDPKGNLFISVGDNTNPFDSDGYSPNDPRPGRYPWDAQRASANANSLAGKILRIHPKPEGGYSIPEGNLFKPGTQGTRPEIYVMGNRNPFRISVDPANGYLYWGEVGPDAGGPDAQRGPAGHDEINQARGPGFFGWPYFVANNRPYAPVDYVARQKYLDGRRAYDEARKKQEAVKKANEVALKEGKTEAELPPLPPQPEAWMAKDFKTVFYDPARPINASVNNTGIRELPPAQPAFIYYPASPSTKFPIVGSGGRTAMAGPVYHYDESLESPNKLPKEFDRTLFIYEWTRDWIIAVKLDENNRIAQMQRFMPGTKFKRPMDLELGPDGCLYLIEFGTNWGDNKDSKIVRLEYAPQGAEASK
;
A
#
# COMPACT_ATOMS: atom_id res chain seq x y z
N MET A 1 -28.86 24.19 -25.17
CA MET A 1 -28.28 23.04 -24.49
C MET A 1 -27.00 23.50 -23.81
N ALA A 2 -27.08 23.86 -22.55
CA ALA A 2 -25.93 24.31 -21.78
C ALA A 2 -25.31 23.08 -21.11
N LEU A 3 -24.07 22.78 -21.44
CA LEU A 3 -23.25 21.80 -20.75
C LEU A 3 -23.10 22.25 -19.28
N ALA A 4 -23.67 21.49 -18.36
CA ALA A 4 -23.47 21.71 -16.95
C ALA A 4 -21.98 21.43 -16.65
N THR A 5 -21.23 22.49 -16.42
CA THR A 5 -19.87 22.43 -15.89
C THR A 5 -19.92 21.81 -14.50
N VAL A 6 -19.24 20.70 -14.32
CA VAL A 6 -18.90 20.15 -13.01
C VAL A 6 -18.26 21.27 -12.20
N PRO A 7 -18.73 21.62 -10.99
CA PRO A 7 -18.04 22.60 -10.18
C PRO A 7 -16.64 22.06 -9.88
N GLN A 8 -15.63 22.65 -10.52
CA GLN A 8 -14.26 22.53 -10.01
C GLN A 8 -14.29 23.12 -8.60
N ALA A 9 -14.03 22.29 -7.60
CA ALA A 9 -13.71 22.81 -6.28
C ALA A 9 -12.63 23.88 -6.50
N GLN A 10 -12.94 25.11 -6.07
CA GLN A 10 -11.98 26.21 -6.13
C GLN A 10 -10.69 25.67 -5.49
N GLU A 11 -9.65 25.53 -6.33
CA GLU A 11 -8.30 25.36 -5.86
C GLU A 11 -8.03 26.51 -4.89
N THR A 12 -8.00 26.22 -3.60
CA THR A 12 -7.21 27.03 -2.69
C THR A 12 -5.78 26.79 -3.15
N GLN A 13 -5.33 27.65 -4.05
CA GLN A 13 -4.00 27.63 -4.61
C GLN A 13 -2.98 27.69 -3.48
N ALA A 14 -2.45 26.54 -3.09
CA ALA A 14 -1.07 26.53 -2.64
C ALA A 14 -0.24 27.11 -3.79
N PRO A 15 0.71 28.00 -3.54
CA PRO A 15 1.36 28.79 -4.58
C PRO A 15 1.96 27.88 -5.65
N THR A 16 1.46 27.99 -6.86
CA THR A 16 1.80 27.21 -8.06
C THR A 16 3.19 27.52 -8.64
N THR A 17 4.00 28.31 -7.97
CA THR A 17 5.27 28.82 -8.51
C THR A 17 6.45 27.83 -8.44
N GLY A 18 6.28 26.61 -7.92
CA GLY A 18 7.36 25.61 -7.86
C GLY A 18 7.20 24.41 -8.80
N ILE A 19 5.98 24.02 -9.16
CA ILE A 19 5.73 22.68 -9.76
C ILE A 19 6.06 22.63 -11.26
N ALA A 20 5.95 23.72 -12.00
CA ALA A 20 6.26 23.75 -13.43
C ALA A 20 7.76 23.56 -13.74
N SER A 21 8.65 23.89 -12.79
CA SER A 21 10.09 23.66 -12.92
C SER A 21 10.53 22.25 -12.54
N VAL A 22 9.73 21.55 -11.71
CA VAL A 22 10.00 20.19 -11.22
C VAL A 22 10.09 19.15 -12.35
N PHE A 23 9.45 19.44 -13.49
CA PHE A 23 9.35 18.51 -14.63
C PHE A 23 10.20 18.91 -15.84
N LYS A 24 10.92 20.03 -15.80
CA LYS A 24 11.83 20.46 -16.85
C LYS A 24 13.28 20.15 -16.49
N GLY A 25 13.69 18.93 -16.81
CA GLY A 25 15.02 18.58 -17.31
C GLY A 25 16.27 18.85 -16.48
N ASP A 26 16.20 19.50 -15.34
CA ASP A 26 17.39 19.72 -14.53
C ASP A 26 17.65 18.49 -13.65
N HIS A 27 18.66 17.72 -14.03
CA HIS A 27 19.12 16.57 -13.25
C HIS A 27 19.79 17.08 -11.98
N PHE A 28 19.25 16.71 -10.79
CA PHE A 28 19.90 16.98 -9.52
C PHE A 28 20.74 15.80 -9.02
N LEU A 29 20.50 14.61 -9.58
CA LEU A 29 21.25 13.41 -9.23
C LEU A 29 22.51 13.27 -10.08
N PRO A 30 23.58 12.68 -9.53
CA PRO A 30 24.72 12.21 -10.30
C PRO A 30 24.29 11.26 -11.42
N PRO A 31 25.09 11.11 -12.50
CA PRO A 31 24.81 10.16 -13.57
C PRO A 31 24.63 8.74 -13.02
N GLU A 32 23.76 7.95 -13.66
CA GLU A 32 23.51 6.55 -13.25
C GLU A 32 24.78 5.70 -13.16
N THR A 33 25.75 5.98 -14.02
CA THR A 33 27.07 5.30 -14.02
C THR A 33 27.86 5.51 -12.72
N SER A 34 27.42 6.43 -11.86
CA SER A 34 28.00 6.64 -10.53
C SER A 34 27.36 5.76 -9.45
N PHE A 35 26.46 4.87 -9.83
CA PHE A 35 25.78 3.96 -8.88
C PHE A 35 26.01 2.51 -9.28
N ARG A 36 25.91 1.64 -8.29
CA ARG A 36 26.05 0.20 -8.45
C ARG A 36 24.94 -0.53 -7.69
N LYS A 37 24.30 -1.50 -8.37
CA LYS A 37 23.41 -2.47 -7.74
C LYS A 37 24.21 -3.71 -7.38
N VAL A 38 24.41 -3.95 -6.08
CA VAL A 38 25.14 -5.09 -5.54
C VAL A 38 24.13 -6.13 -5.04
N VAL A 39 24.20 -7.33 -5.57
CA VAL A 39 23.40 -8.47 -5.11
C VAL A 39 24.01 -9.00 -3.81
N LEU A 40 23.22 -9.01 -2.73
CA LEU A 40 23.62 -9.51 -1.42
C LEU A 40 23.16 -10.96 -1.21
N ASP A 41 21.95 -11.28 -1.69
CA ASP A 41 21.41 -12.64 -1.73
C ASP A 41 20.44 -12.77 -2.93
N GLU A 42 20.31 -13.97 -3.49
CA GLU A 42 19.40 -14.24 -4.61
C GLU A 42 18.97 -15.70 -4.64
N ASP A 43 17.91 -15.99 -5.38
CA ASP A 43 17.50 -17.36 -5.66
C ASP A 43 18.62 -18.14 -6.35
N ARG A 44 18.84 -19.38 -5.92
CA ARG A 44 20.04 -20.14 -6.24
C ARG A 44 19.79 -21.28 -7.20
N THR A 45 20.81 -21.57 -8.00
CA THR A 45 20.88 -22.80 -8.77
C THR A 45 21.48 -23.92 -7.92
N VAL A 46 20.68 -24.95 -7.64
CA VAL A 46 21.09 -26.17 -6.93
C VAL A 46 20.86 -27.34 -7.87
N ASP A 47 21.88 -28.18 -8.09
CA ASP A 47 21.81 -29.32 -9.01
C ASP A 47 21.33 -28.97 -10.42
N GLY A 48 21.75 -27.81 -10.94
CA GLY A 48 21.37 -27.31 -12.27
C GLY A 48 19.93 -26.76 -12.39
N GLN A 49 19.19 -26.69 -11.30
CA GLN A 49 17.83 -26.10 -11.24
C GLN A 49 17.82 -24.85 -10.35
N VAL A 50 17.17 -23.79 -10.82
CA VAL A 50 16.93 -22.61 -9.99
C VAL A 50 15.91 -22.97 -8.92
N ARG A 51 16.30 -22.81 -7.65
CA ARG A 51 15.49 -23.04 -6.45
C ARG A 51 14.99 -21.69 -5.94
N ASP A 52 13.72 -21.65 -5.55
CA ASP A 52 13.15 -20.57 -4.79
C ASP A 52 13.71 -20.63 -3.36
N THR A 53 14.78 -19.88 -3.12
CA THR A 53 15.46 -19.78 -1.83
C THR A 53 15.13 -18.48 -1.10
N LEU A 54 14.45 -17.52 -1.77
CA LEU A 54 13.90 -16.27 -1.21
C LEU A 54 12.39 -16.24 -1.46
N VAL A 55 11.64 -17.00 -0.63
CA VAL A 55 10.24 -17.32 -0.86
C VAL A 55 9.31 -16.15 -0.50
N ASP A 56 8.86 -15.39 -1.49
CA ASP A 56 7.98 -14.23 -1.30
C ASP A 56 8.52 -13.27 -0.21
N PRO A 57 9.73 -12.67 -0.37
CA PRO A 57 10.29 -11.76 0.62
C PRO A 57 9.49 -10.46 0.67
N MET A 58 9.16 -9.99 1.89
CA MET A 58 8.19 -8.91 2.10
C MET A 58 8.82 -7.61 2.60
N GLU A 59 9.36 -7.56 3.79
CA GLU A 59 9.93 -6.36 4.41
C GLU A 59 11.29 -6.68 5.00
N LEU A 60 12.21 -5.69 4.99
CA LEU A 60 13.55 -5.82 5.53
C LEU A 60 13.85 -4.74 6.59
N ALA A 61 14.82 -5.00 7.44
CA ALA A 61 15.36 -4.04 8.38
C ALA A 61 16.88 -4.18 8.47
N VAL A 62 17.60 -3.07 8.49
CA VAL A 62 19.06 -3.06 8.54
C VAL A 62 19.53 -2.62 9.92
N ALA A 63 20.29 -3.47 10.60
CA ALA A 63 20.86 -3.18 11.90
C ALA A 63 22.09 -2.26 11.78
N LYS A 64 22.40 -1.53 12.85
CA LYS A 64 23.57 -0.62 12.92
C LYS A 64 24.91 -1.32 12.67
N ASP A 65 25.00 -2.63 12.91
CA ASP A 65 26.18 -3.45 12.63
C ASP A 65 26.21 -4.02 11.19
N GLY A 66 25.28 -3.60 10.34
CA GLY A 66 25.20 -3.97 8.94
C GLY A 66 24.51 -5.31 8.66
N ARG A 67 23.99 -6.01 9.68
CA ARG A 67 23.14 -7.19 9.44
C ARG A 67 21.82 -6.77 8.81
N VAL A 68 21.37 -7.52 7.80
CA VAL A 68 20.07 -7.33 7.14
C VAL A 68 19.13 -8.44 7.59
N PHE A 69 18.00 -8.04 8.14
CA PHE A 69 16.91 -8.95 8.54
C PHE A 69 15.77 -8.80 7.56
N PHE A 70 15.11 -9.89 7.21
CA PHE A 70 13.92 -9.81 6.37
C PHE A 70 12.97 -10.97 6.66
N VAL A 71 11.71 -10.77 6.29
CA VAL A 71 10.66 -11.77 6.45
C VAL A 71 10.17 -12.26 5.10
N GLU A 72 9.78 -13.51 5.07
CA GLU A 72 9.10 -14.15 3.96
C GLU A 72 7.63 -14.38 4.33
N ARG A 73 6.74 -14.17 3.37
CA ARG A 73 5.29 -14.18 3.59
C ARG A 73 4.78 -15.44 4.30
N LYS A 74 5.44 -16.58 4.07
CA LYS A 74 5.03 -17.90 4.63
C LYS A 74 5.54 -18.16 6.06
N GLY A 75 6.16 -17.16 6.69
CA GLY A 75 6.50 -17.21 8.12
C GLY A 75 7.98 -17.44 8.44
N THR A 76 8.85 -17.42 7.44
CA THR A 76 10.30 -17.51 7.63
C THR A 76 10.89 -16.14 7.94
N VAL A 77 11.78 -16.07 8.92
CA VAL A 77 12.60 -14.91 9.24
C VAL A 77 14.05 -15.23 8.92
N LYS A 78 14.69 -14.38 8.15
CA LYS A 78 16.07 -14.56 7.71
C LYS A 78 16.97 -13.41 8.13
N MET A 79 18.26 -13.71 8.22
CA MET A 79 19.30 -12.72 8.53
C MET A 79 20.49 -12.93 7.59
N LEU A 80 20.94 -11.85 6.97
CA LEU A 80 22.16 -11.80 6.18
C LEU A 80 23.23 -11.03 6.97
N LYS A 81 24.37 -11.67 7.21
CA LYS A 81 25.53 -11.02 7.85
C LYS A 81 26.34 -10.21 6.86
N PRO A 82 27.02 -9.14 7.27
CA PRO A 82 27.95 -8.41 6.42
C PRO A 82 28.99 -9.35 5.79
N GLY A 83 29.13 -9.28 4.46
CA GLY A 83 30.07 -10.12 3.70
C GLY A 83 29.63 -11.56 3.47
N ALA A 84 28.53 -12.02 4.04
CA ALA A 84 27.95 -13.32 3.71
C ALA A 84 27.33 -13.28 2.31
N LYS A 85 27.31 -14.44 1.64
CA LYS A 85 26.75 -14.60 0.29
C LYS A 85 25.32 -15.13 0.29
N GLU A 86 24.80 -15.46 1.48
CA GLU A 86 23.47 -16.02 1.65
C GLU A 86 22.92 -15.71 3.06
N ALA A 87 21.63 -15.47 3.11
CA ALA A 87 20.92 -15.31 4.38
C ALA A 87 20.68 -16.67 5.04
N VAL A 88 20.68 -16.66 6.38
CA VAL A 88 20.36 -17.85 7.18
C VAL A 88 18.98 -17.69 7.80
N VAL A 89 18.24 -18.80 7.91
CA VAL A 89 16.97 -18.85 8.64
C VAL A 89 17.25 -18.71 10.14
N ILE A 90 16.63 -17.69 10.76
CA ILE A 90 16.75 -17.44 12.20
C ILE A 90 15.49 -17.78 12.99
N ALA A 91 14.33 -17.90 12.30
CA ALA A 91 13.08 -18.43 12.86
C ALA A 91 12.14 -18.91 11.75
N GLU A 92 11.26 -19.84 12.10
CA GLU A 92 10.07 -20.22 11.35
C GLU A 92 8.86 -20.09 12.27
N ILE A 93 7.90 -19.25 11.89
CA ILE A 93 6.73 -18.94 12.71
C ILE A 93 5.48 -19.34 11.90
N PRO A 94 4.64 -20.23 12.44
CA PRO A 94 3.39 -20.60 11.78
C PRO A 94 2.50 -19.37 11.56
N VAL A 95 2.02 -19.18 10.31
CA VAL A 95 1.16 -18.07 9.92
C VAL A 95 0.02 -18.55 9.03
N PHE A 96 -1.08 -17.82 9.05
CA PHE A 96 -2.13 -17.93 8.04
C PHE A 96 -1.67 -17.20 6.78
N THR A 97 -1.73 -17.88 5.62
CA THR A 97 -1.27 -17.34 4.33
C THR A 97 -2.38 -17.22 3.30
N GLY A 98 -3.63 -17.39 3.72
CA GLY A 98 -4.80 -17.18 2.84
C GLY A 98 -5.01 -15.69 2.54
N LEU A 99 -5.75 -15.42 1.46
CA LEU A 99 -6.05 -14.07 1.04
C LEU A 99 -4.76 -13.26 0.78
N GLU A 100 -4.60 -12.10 1.43
CA GLU A 100 -3.37 -11.30 1.39
C GLU A 100 -2.56 -11.40 2.70
N GLU A 101 -3.00 -12.22 3.65
CA GLU A 101 -2.34 -12.37 4.95
C GLU A 101 -1.03 -13.18 4.88
N GLY A 102 -0.24 -13.13 5.93
CA GLY A 102 1.05 -13.79 6.07
C GLY A 102 1.90 -13.15 7.14
N MET A 103 3.22 -13.29 7.02
CA MET A 103 4.20 -12.48 7.74
C MET A 103 4.62 -11.33 6.81
N LEU A 104 4.20 -10.11 7.14
CA LEU A 104 4.26 -8.97 6.21
C LEU A 104 5.19 -7.86 6.66
N GLY A 105 5.58 -7.84 7.94
CA GLY A 105 6.37 -6.75 8.48
C GLY A 105 7.45 -7.18 9.46
N ILE A 106 8.58 -6.44 9.42
CA ILE A 106 9.67 -6.56 10.36
C ILE A 106 10.27 -5.19 10.64
N THR A 107 10.59 -4.91 11.91
CA THR A 107 11.43 -3.80 12.27
C THR A 107 12.29 -4.13 13.50
N LEU A 108 13.39 -3.43 13.66
CA LEU A 108 14.28 -3.57 14.81
C LEU A 108 13.99 -2.49 15.85
N ASP A 109 14.11 -2.84 17.12
CA ASP A 109 14.02 -1.85 18.19
C ASP A 109 15.08 -0.75 17.99
N PRO A 110 14.79 0.52 18.27
CA PRO A 110 15.80 1.59 18.22
C PRO A 110 17.07 1.30 19.04
N LYS A 111 16.96 0.45 20.08
CA LYS A 111 18.05 -0.05 20.92
C LYS A 111 18.42 -1.52 20.61
N PHE A 112 18.19 -1.99 19.40
CA PHE A 112 18.45 -3.38 19.02
C PHE A 112 19.86 -3.86 19.39
N GLY A 113 20.87 -3.02 19.26
CA GLY A 113 22.25 -3.36 19.65
C GLY A 113 22.42 -3.67 21.14
N GLU A 114 21.52 -3.20 22.00
CA GLU A 114 21.53 -3.42 23.45
C GLU A 114 20.62 -4.57 23.86
N ASN A 115 19.40 -4.64 23.28
CA ASN A 115 18.33 -5.54 23.74
C ASN A 115 18.07 -6.72 22.80
N GLY A 116 18.53 -6.66 21.55
CA GLY A 116 18.29 -7.69 20.54
C GLY A 116 16.83 -7.83 20.11
N TRP A 117 15.98 -6.82 20.29
CA TRP A 117 14.55 -6.92 20.04
C TRP A 117 14.19 -6.73 18.57
N VAL A 118 13.44 -7.70 18.05
CA VAL A 118 12.91 -7.74 16.69
C VAL A 118 11.39 -7.79 16.76
N TYR A 119 10.72 -6.92 16.04
CA TYR A 119 9.25 -6.87 15.95
C TYR A 119 8.79 -7.44 14.62
N LEU A 120 7.79 -8.31 14.66
CA LEU A 120 7.22 -8.97 13.49
C LEU A 120 5.71 -8.73 13.43
N ASN A 121 5.21 -8.34 12.27
CA ASN A 121 3.78 -8.29 11.97
C ASN A 121 3.40 -9.55 11.21
N HIS A 122 2.52 -10.36 11.78
CA HIS A 122 2.17 -11.67 11.23
C HIS A 122 0.73 -12.07 11.55
N SER A 123 0.10 -12.83 10.65
CA SER A 123 -1.25 -13.37 10.82
C SER A 123 -1.23 -14.68 11.59
N LEU A 124 -1.98 -14.77 12.68
CA LEU A 124 -2.10 -16.01 13.43
C LEU A 124 -2.81 -17.10 12.59
N PRO A 125 -2.39 -18.40 12.72
CA PRO A 125 -2.98 -19.48 11.94
C PRO A 125 -4.48 -19.68 12.18
N GLU A 126 -4.94 -19.43 13.40
CA GLU A 126 -6.29 -19.69 13.84
C GLU A 126 -7.31 -18.80 13.14
N THR A 127 -8.38 -19.42 12.65
CA THR A 127 -9.57 -18.75 12.14
C THR A 127 -10.76 -19.19 12.98
N THR A 128 -11.50 -18.22 13.51
CA THR A 128 -12.73 -18.44 14.28
C THR A 128 -13.92 -17.82 13.55
N THR A 129 -15.11 -17.92 14.14
CA THR A 129 -16.33 -17.31 13.57
C THR A 129 -17.00 -16.44 14.63
N ASP A 130 -17.34 -15.22 14.28
CA ASP A 130 -18.15 -14.32 15.08
C ASP A 130 -19.50 -13.99 14.40
N SER A 131 -20.20 -12.98 14.88
CA SER A 131 -21.49 -12.55 14.31
C SER A 131 -21.39 -11.98 12.88
N GLN A 132 -20.21 -11.65 12.41
CA GLN A 132 -19.94 -11.09 11.07
C GLN A 132 -19.34 -12.11 10.10
N GLY A 133 -19.00 -13.31 10.57
CA GLY A 133 -18.42 -14.39 9.77
C GLY A 133 -17.05 -14.84 10.26
N LYS A 134 -16.23 -15.38 9.37
CA LYS A 134 -14.88 -15.83 9.70
C LYS A 134 -13.97 -14.66 10.03
N VAL A 135 -13.23 -14.81 11.14
CA VAL A 135 -12.26 -13.80 11.61
C VAL A 135 -10.95 -14.45 11.98
N GLY A 136 -9.88 -13.68 11.89
CA GLY A 136 -8.54 -14.03 12.35
C GLY A 136 -7.90 -12.86 13.08
N THR A 137 -6.65 -13.05 13.51
CA THR A 137 -5.88 -12.01 14.20
C THR A 137 -4.57 -11.77 13.49
N ILE A 138 -4.29 -10.52 13.17
CA ILE A 138 -2.96 -10.04 12.78
C ILE A 138 -2.31 -9.48 14.04
N ARG A 139 -1.12 -9.97 14.33
CA ARG A 139 -0.39 -9.70 15.57
C ARG A 139 0.95 -9.01 15.29
N VAL A 140 1.29 -8.02 16.11
CA VAL A 140 2.68 -7.60 16.27
C VAL A 140 3.26 -8.30 17.49
N SER A 141 4.26 -9.16 17.25
CA SER A 141 5.04 -9.85 18.29
C SER A 141 6.45 -9.28 18.34
N ARG A 142 7.02 -9.21 19.54
CA ARG A 142 8.44 -8.94 19.76
C ARG A 142 9.15 -10.22 20.19
N PHE A 143 10.31 -10.46 19.60
CA PHE A 143 11.24 -11.52 19.94
C PHE A 143 12.60 -10.95 20.32
N THR A 144 13.42 -11.74 21.02
CA THR A 144 14.81 -11.40 21.30
C THR A 144 15.73 -12.26 20.43
N LEU A 145 16.65 -11.64 19.71
CA LEU A 145 17.70 -12.33 18.99
C LEU A 145 18.81 -12.79 19.98
N LYS A 146 19.08 -14.09 20.04
CA LYS A 146 20.16 -14.68 20.83
C LYS A 146 20.91 -15.70 19.97
N ASN A 147 22.23 -15.61 19.93
CA ASN A 147 23.08 -16.55 19.19
C ASN A 147 22.61 -16.76 17.73
N ASP A 148 22.28 -15.64 17.05
CA ASP A 148 21.79 -15.63 15.67
C ASP A 148 20.49 -16.42 15.44
N LYS A 149 19.66 -16.56 16.45
CA LYS A 149 18.30 -17.13 16.38
C LYS A 149 17.33 -16.25 17.15
N LEU A 150 16.10 -16.14 16.66
CA LEU A 150 15.02 -15.59 17.47
C LEU A 150 14.64 -16.61 18.55
N ASP A 151 14.72 -16.20 19.80
CA ASP A 151 14.35 -17.04 20.94
C ASP A 151 12.82 -17.17 21.03
N PRO A 152 12.21 -18.34 20.76
CA PRO A 152 10.76 -18.51 20.79
C PRO A 152 10.15 -18.21 22.17
N GLU A 153 10.89 -18.51 23.24
CA GLU A 153 10.42 -18.30 24.62
C GLU A 153 10.41 -16.81 25.01
N SER A 154 11.13 -15.97 24.26
CA SER A 154 11.15 -14.52 24.46
C SER A 154 9.96 -13.79 23.83
N ARG A 155 9.06 -14.53 23.13
CA ARG A 155 7.93 -13.93 22.43
C ARG A 155 6.98 -13.19 23.38
N VAL A 156 6.76 -11.92 23.13
CA VAL A 156 5.72 -11.12 23.77
C VAL A 156 4.76 -10.54 22.73
N THR A 157 3.48 -10.57 23.04
CA THR A 157 2.46 -9.89 22.24
C THR A 157 2.53 -8.40 22.52
N VAL A 158 2.70 -7.61 21.46
CA VAL A 158 2.70 -6.15 21.52
C VAL A 158 1.32 -5.61 21.17
N PHE A 159 0.73 -6.08 20.06
CA PHE A 159 -0.52 -5.57 19.54
C PHE A 159 -1.28 -6.65 18.78
N ASP A 160 -2.61 -6.66 18.89
CA ASP A 160 -3.50 -7.54 18.15
C ASP A 160 -4.58 -6.74 17.41
N ASN A 161 -4.83 -7.11 16.16
CA ASN A 161 -5.91 -6.58 15.33
C ASN A 161 -6.75 -7.73 14.77
N VAL A 162 -8.05 -7.72 15.07
CA VAL A 162 -9.00 -8.70 14.52
C VAL A 162 -9.41 -8.26 13.12
N VAL A 163 -9.34 -9.19 12.17
CA VAL A 163 -9.66 -9.00 10.75
C VAL A 163 -10.70 -10.01 10.28
N GLN A 164 -11.57 -9.61 9.35
CA GLN A 164 -12.48 -10.55 8.70
C GLN A 164 -11.69 -11.41 7.69
N ARG A 165 -12.05 -12.70 7.58
CA ARG A 165 -11.50 -13.69 6.63
C ARG A 165 -12.55 -14.29 5.70
N GLU A 166 -13.72 -13.66 5.58
CA GLU A 166 -14.75 -14.05 4.60
C GLU A 166 -14.37 -13.63 3.18
N GLN A 167 -13.70 -12.48 3.07
CA GLN A 167 -13.35 -11.88 1.80
C GLN A 167 -11.93 -11.33 1.84
N CYS A 168 -11.26 -11.24 0.67
CA CYS A 168 -10.05 -10.46 0.58
C CYS A 168 -10.46 -8.96 0.49
N CYS A 169 -9.71 -7.96 0.68
CA CYS A 169 -8.26 -7.85 0.71
C CYS A 169 -7.84 -6.75 1.68
N HIS A 170 -6.65 -6.25 1.46
CA HIS A 170 -5.99 -5.12 2.08
C HIS A 170 -5.66 -5.33 3.56
N VAL A 171 -4.42 -5.71 3.82
CA VAL A 171 -3.95 -6.02 5.18
C VAL A 171 -2.87 -5.05 5.68
N GLY A 172 -2.17 -4.31 4.80
CA GLY A 172 -1.03 -3.48 5.20
C GLY A 172 0.13 -4.33 5.70
N GLY A 173 0.60 -4.04 6.92
CA GLY A 173 1.53 -4.90 7.67
C GLY A 173 2.90 -4.32 7.93
N SER A 174 3.27 -3.19 7.34
CA SER A 174 4.58 -2.54 7.51
C SER A 174 4.74 -1.92 8.90
N LEU A 175 5.97 -1.93 9.41
CA LEU A 175 6.36 -1.46 10.72
C LEU A 175 7.48 -0.43 10.64
N ALA A 176 7.35 0.70 11.34
CA ALA A 176 8.41 1.69 11.45
C ALA A 176 8.47 2.31 12.85
N PHE A 177 9.67 2.55 13.37
CA PHE A 177 9.87 3.29 14.60
C PHE A 177 10.18 4.77 14.33
N ASP A 178 9.66 5.65 15.18
CA ASP A 178 10.19 7.00 15.26
C ASP A 178 11.41 7.06 16.23
N PRO A 179 12.21 8.15 16.20
CA PRO A 179 13.35 8.31 17.10
C PRO A 179 12.99 8.34 18.60
N LYS A 180 11.70 8.49 18.93
CA LYS A 180 11.20 8.50 20.33
C LYS A 180 10.79 7.10 20.80
N GLY A 181 10.94 6.06 19.93
CA GLY A 181 10.57 4.69 20.24
C GLY A 181 9.07 4.41 20.12
N ASN A 182 8.32 5.24 19.41
CA ASN A 182 6.94 4.91 19.07
C ASN A 182 6.92 4.06 17.79
N LEU A 183 6.15 2.99 17.83
CA LEU A 183 5.96 2.06 16.72
C LEU A 183 4.74 2.48 15.89
N PHE A 184 4.95 2.70 14.62
CA PHE A 184 3.89 2.85 13.62
C PHE A 184 3.60 1.49 13.00
N ILE A 185 2.30 1.20 12.82
CA ILE A 185 1.79 -0.07 12.28
C ILE A 185 0.79 0.27 11.19
N SER A 186 1.07 -0.14 9.97
CA SER A 186 0.11 0.03 8.88
C SER A 186 -0.92 -1.10 8.89
N VAL A 187 -2.19 -0.75 8.71
CA VAL A 187 -3.32 -1.68 8.68
C VAL A 187 -4.23 -1.32 7.51
N GLY A 188 -4.43 -2.24 6.58
CA GLY A 188 -5.35 -2.08 5.46
C GLY A 188 -6.82 -2.07 5.90
N ASP A 189 -7.71 -1.70 5.00
CA ASP A 189 -9.13 -1.55 5.32
C ASP A 189 -9.89 -2.87 5.44
N ASN A 190 -9.23 -3.98 5.07
CA ASN A 190 -9.79 -5.33 5.14
C ASN A 190 -11.18 -5.43 4.44
N THR A 191 -11.28 -4.77 3.27
CA THR A 191 -12.54 -4.62 2.53
C THR A 191 -12.40 -5.22 1.13
N ASN A 192 -13.40 -6.02 0.71
CA ASN A 192 -13.44 -6.57 -0.64
C ASN A 192 -13.75 -5.48 -1.67
N PRO A 193 -12.89 -5.21 -2.66
CA PRO A 193 -13.08 -4.17 -3.66
C PRO A 193 -13.87 -4.61 -4.91
N PHE A 194 -14.08 -5.92 -5.13
CA PHE A 194 -14.46 -6.46 -6.43
C PHE A 194 -15.88 -6.13 -6.90
N ASP A 195 -16.81 -5.80 -5.99
CA ASP A 195 -18.18 -5.44 -6.34
C ASP A 195 -18.43 -3.92 -6.44
N SER A 196 -17.36 -3.13 -6.48
CA SER A 196 -17.43 -1.66 -6.49
C SER A 196 -17.26 -1.03 -7.87
N ASP A 197 -17.16 -1.82 -8.95
CA ASP A 197 -16.79 -1.38 -10.30
C ASP A 197 -15.41 -0.68 -10.33
N GLY A 198 -14.56 -1.01 -9.37
CA GLY A 198 -13.25 -0.40 -9.18
C GLY A 198 -13.24 0.96 -8.47
N TYR A 199 -14.40 1.48 -8.07
CA TYR A 199 -14.53 2.71 -7.26
C TYR A 199 -14.53 2.38 -5.76
N SER A 200 -15.02 3.31 -4.95
CA SER A 200 -15.13 3.12 -3.50
C SER A 200 -16.18 2.06 -3.13
N PRO A 201 -15.83 1.02 -2.34
CA PRO A 201 -16.75 -0.02 -1.90
C PRO A 201 -17.48 0.43 -0.62
N ASN A 202 -18.51 1.24 -0.76
CA ASN A 202 -19.32 1.78 0.34
C ASN A 202 -20.71 1.10 0.34
N ASP A 203 -20.77 -0.21 0.62
CA ASP A 203 -21.98 -1.03 0.55
C ASP A 203 -22.51 -1.39 1.96
N PRO A 204 -23.37 -0.55 2.59
CA PRO A 204 -23.85 -0.75 3.94
C PRO A 204 -25.02 -1.75 4.04
N ARG A 205 -25.43 -2.42 2.96
CA ARG A 205 -26.57 -3.34 2.96
C ARG A 205 -26.35 -4.54 3.89
N PRO A 206 -27.43 -5.12 4.47
CA PRO A 206 -27.33 -6.35 5.26
C PRO A 206 -26.59 -7.48 4.51
N GLY A 207 -25.71 -8.19 5.18
CA GLY A 207 -24.90 -9.25 4.60
C GLY A 207 -23.72 -8.77 3.74
N ARG A 208 -23.50 -7.47 3.62
CA ARG A 208 -22.44 -6.85 2.82
C ARG A 208 -21.32 -6.22 3.66
N TYR A 209 -21.23 -6.59 4.92
CA TYR A 209 -20.23 -6.07 5.85
C TYR A 209 -18.79 -6.06 5.30
N PRO A 210 -18.27 -7.12 4.63
CA PRO A 210 -16.93 -7.11 4.03
C PRO A 210 -16.75 -6.16 2.84
N TRP A 211 -17.82 -5.61 2.26
CA TRP A 211 -17.80 -4.70 1.10
C TRP A 211 -18.08 -3.24 1.48
N ASP A 212 -18.06 -2.91 2.77
CA ASP A 212 -18.28 -1.54 3.24
C ASP A 212 -17.02 -0.95 3.87
N ALA A 213 -16.22 -0.22 3.10
CA ALA A 213 -15.01 0.43 3.60
C ALA A 213 -15.30 1.53 4.64
N GLN A 214 -16.55 2.00 4.74
CA GLN A 214 -16.96 2.96 5.74
C GLN A 214 -16.92 2.37 7.17
N ARG A 215 -17.12 1.04 7.32
CA ARG A 215 -16.99 0.32 8.60
C ARG A 215 -15.55 0.27 9.11
N ALA A 216 -14.59 0.47 8.22
CA ALA A 216 -13.16 0.38 8.46
C ALA A 216 -12.50 1.76 8.41
N SER A 217 -12.09 2.21 7.22
CA SER A 217 -11.22 3.38 7.02
C SER A 217 -11.80 4.67 7.57
N ALA A 218 -13.10 4.90 7.39
CA ALA A 218 -13.80 6.09 7.86
C ALA A 218 -14.46 5.90 9.26
N ASN A 219 -14.23 4.76 9.93
CA ASN A 219 -14.75 4.49 11.26
C ASN A 219 -13.67 4.75 12.32
N ALA A 220 -13.84 5.77 13.13
CA ALA A 220 -12.89 6.14 14.17
C ALA A 220 -12.78 5.10 15.31
N ASN A 221 -13.72 4.17 15.41
CA ASN A 221 -13.71 3.06 16.39
C ASN A 221 -13.18 1.73 15.80
N SER A 222 -12.61 1.76 14.58
CA SER A 222 -11.99 0.62 13.91
C SER A 222 -10.49 0.85 13.76
N LEU A 223 -9.72 -0.24 13.87
CA LEU A 223 -8.27 -0.21 13.64
C LEU A 223 -7.90 -0.49 12.17
N ALA A 224 -8.85 -0.94 11.34
CA ALA A 224 -8.63 -1.21 9.92
C ALA A 224 -8.69 0.07 9.07
N GLY A 225 -7.86 0.14 8.01
CA GLY A 225 -7.69 1.32 7.17
C GLY A 225 -6.98 2.48 7.88
N LYS A 226 -5.94 2.16 8.65
CA LYS A 226 -5.24 3.08 9.56
C LYS A 226 -3.72 2.93 9.47
N ILE A 227 -3.02 3.98 9.92
CA ILE A 227 -1.68 3.80 10.47
C ILE A 227 -1.77 4.15 11.95
N LEU A 228 -1.48 3.15 12.77
CA LEU A 228 -1.54 3.24 14.22
C LEU A 228 -0.20 3.71 14.77
N ARG A 229 -0.20 4.41 15.91
CA ARG A 229 1.03 4.76 16.63
C ARG A 229 0.88 4.39 18.11
N ILE A 230 1.76 3.51 18.57
CA ILE A 230 1.79 2.99 19.94
C ILE A 230 3.22 3.08 20.49
N HIS A 231 3.37 3.00 21.81
CA HIS A 231 4.67 2.88 22.45
C HIS A 231 4.77 1.50 23.11
N PRO A 232 5.54 0.55 22.51
CA PRO A 232 5.68 -0.80 23.06
C PRO A 232 6.28 -0.81 24.44
N LYS A 233 5.80 -1.71 25.31
CA LYS A 233 6.32 -1.88 26.66
C LYS A 233 7.27 -3.08 26.76
N PRO A 234 8.28 -3.02 27.64
CA PRO A 234 9.20 -4.15 27.83
C PRO A 234 8.54 -5.47 28.21
N GLU A 235 7.47 -5.43 28.99
CA GLU A 235 6.70 -6.60 29.43
C GLU A 235 5.68 -7.10 28.40
N GLY A 236 5.52 -6.42 27.27
CA GLY A 236 4.47 -6.66 26.27
C GLY A 236 3.32 -5.66 26.37
N GLY A 237 2.44 -5.68 25.35
CA GLY A 237 1.45 -4.62 25.17
C GLY A 237 2.07 -3.27 24.87
N TYR A 238 1.31 -2.19 25.08
CA TYR A 238 1.73 -0.84 24.71
C TYR A 238 1.07 0.23 25.60
N SER A 239 1.58 1.45 25.46
CA SER A 239 0.90 2.66 25.91
C SER A 239 0.58 3.56 24.70
N ILE A 240 -0.32 4.51 24.88
CA ILE A 240 -0.67 5.49 23.85
C ILE A 240 0.23 6.71 24.01
N PRO A 241 1.05 7.04 23.00
CA PRO A 241 1.84 8.25 23.03
C PRO A 241 0.96 9.50 22.85
N GLU A 242 1.37 10.60 23.42
CA GLU A 242 0.70 11.88 23.22
C GLU A 242 0.74 12.33 21.75
N GLY A 243 -0.32 12.98 21.27
CA GLY A 243 -0.40 13.53 19.92
C GLY A 243 -0.92 12.54 18.86
N ASN A 244 -1.59 11.45 19.23
CA ASN A 244 -2.43 10.68 18.31
C ASN A 244 -3.72 11.45 17.96
N LEU A 245 -4.44 10.99 16.95
CA LEU A 245 -5.63 11.68 16.43
C LEU A 245 -6.72 11.83 17.48
N PHE A 246 -6.89 10.82 18.33
CA PHE A 246 -7.88 10.81 19.40
C PHE A 246 -7.21 10.60 20.76
N LYS A 247 -7.67 11.35 21.76
CA LYS A 247 -7.22 11.17 23.15
C LYS A 247 -7.80 9.88 23.74
N PRO A 248 -7.07 9.17 24.62
CA PRO A 248 -7.62 8.06 25.38
C PRO A 248 -8.93 8.45 26.10
N GLY A 249 -9.94 7.58 26.02
CA GLY A 249 -11.26 7.80 26.62
C GLY A 249 -12.24 8.62 25.77
N THR A 250 -11.86 9.10 24.58
CA THR A 250 -12.80 9.75 23.66
C THR A 250 -13.79 8.71 23.11
N GLN A 251 -15.08 8.90 23.42
CA GLN A 251 -16.13 7.95 23.04
C GLN A 251 -16.22 7.78 21.52
N GLY A 252 -16.39 6.53 21.05
CA GLY A 252 -16.51 6.19 19.64
C GLY A 252 -15.20 6.36 18.84
N THR A 253 -14.04 6.30 19.51
CA THR A 253 -12.75 6.41 18.87
C THR A 253 -11.73 5.41 19.43
N ARG A 254 -10.66 5.15 18.67
CA ARG A 254 -9.52 4.34 19.10
C ARG A 254 -8.30 5.25 19.26
N PRO A 255 -7.70 5.29 20.45
CA PRO A 255 -6.58 6.19 20.74
C PRO A 255 -5.28 5.79 20.05
N GLU A 256 -5.19 4.58 19.52
CA GLU A 256 -4.05 4.07 18.72
C GLU A 256 -3.92 4.79 17.37
N ILE A 257 -5.01 5.38 16.88
CA ILE A 257 -5.06 5.96 15.53
C ILE A 257 -4.20 7.22 15.44
N TYR A 258 -3.19 7.18 14.55
CA TYR A 258 -2.43 8.35 14.12
C TYR A 258 -2.95 8.88 12.79
N VAL A 259 -3.08 8.00 11.79
CA VAL A 259 -3.70 8.30 10.49
C VAL A 259 -4.90 7.39 10.29
N MET A 260 -5.99 7.94 9.76
CA MET A 260 -7.17 7.18 9.31
C MET A 260 -7.53 7.55 7.88
N GLY A 261 -8.37 6.74 7.24
CA GLY A 261 -8.79 6.98 5.86
C GLY A 261 -7.83 6.42 4.82
N ASN A 262 -7.33 5.21 5.05
CA ASN A 262 -6.49 4.46 4.11
C ASN A 262 -7.22 3.23 3.56
N ARG A 263 -6.88 2.81 2.34
CA ARG A 263 -7.30 1.55 1.73
C ARG A 263 -6.29 0.44 2.03
N ASN A 264 -5.07 0.59 1.55
CA ASN A 264 -3.98 -0.35 1.78
C ASN A 264 -2.64 0.38 1.88
N PRO A 265 -2.32 0.99 3.04
CA PRO A 265 -1.03 1.62 3.28
C PRO A 265 0.03 0.52 3.43
N PHE A 266 0.69 0.16 2.31
CA PHE A 266 1.45 -1.08 2.25
C PHE A 266 2.88 -0.95 2.78
N ARG A 267 3.58 0.15 2.46
CA ARG A 267 4.92 0.46 3.01
C ARG A 267 4.95 1.85 3.59
N ILE A 268 5.46 1.94 4.81
CA ILE A 268 5.53 3.18 5.59
C ILE A 268 6.97 3.50 5.96
N SER A 269 7.27 4.78 6.11
CA SER A 269 8.57 5.26 6.58
C SER A 269 8.40 6.51 7.43
N VAL A 270 9.21 6.64 8.49
CA VAL A 270 9.24 7.82 9.35
C VAL A 270 10.53 8.58 9.10
N ASP A 271 10.44 9.85 8.72
CA ASP A 271 11.60 10.72 8.59
C ASP A 271 12.20 11.01 9.99
N PRO A 272 13.42 10.55 10.27
CA PRO A 272 14.02 10.70 11.60
C PRO A 272 14.32 12.15 11.97
N ALA A 273 14.43 13.06 11.01
CA ALA A 273 14.77 14.46 11.26
C ALA A 273 13.60 15.29 11.81
N ASN A 274 12.36 14.95 11.42
CA ASN A 274 11.18 15.74 11.77
C ASN A 274 10.00 14.92 12.29
N GLY A 275 10.06 13.57 12.19
CA GLY A 275 9.00 12.66 12.59
C GLY A 275 7.80 12.61 11.63
N TYR A 276 7.94 13.12 10.41
CA TYR A 276 6.89 13.00 9.40
C TYR A 276 6.79 11.57 8.91
N LEU A 277 5.55 11.14 8.74
CA LEU A 277 5.25 9.81 8.25
C LEU A 277 4.97 9.87 6.75
N TYR A 278 5.61 9.00 5.99
CA TYR A 278 5.37 8.78 4.57
C TYR A 278 4.86 7.36 4.34
N TRP A 279 3.95 7.18 3.40
CA TRP A 279 3.50 5.85 2.98
C TRP A 279 3.01 5.84 1.55
N GLY A 280 3.11 4.65 0.93
CA GLY A 280 2.46 4.35 -0.33
C GLY A 280 1.08 3.76 -0.07
N GLU A 281 0.08 4.25 -0.79
CA GLU A 281 -1.31 3.83 -0.73
C GLU A 281 -1.73 3.16 -2.03
N VAL A 282 -2.08 1.89 -1.96
CA VAL A 282 -2.62 1.17 -3.13
C VAL A 282 -4.11 1.51 -3.26
N GLY A 283 -4.40 2.31 -4.26
CA GLY A 283 -5.71 2.88 -4.51
C GLY A 283 -6.68 1.97 -5.27
N PRO A 284 -7.91 2.43 -5.51
CA PRO A 284 -8.96 1.65 -6.19
C PRO A 284 -8.73 1.55 -7.71
N ASP A 285 -9.35 0.53 -8.35
CA ASP A 285 -8.98 0.05 -9.69
C ASP A 285 -9.71 0.73 -10.85
N ALA A 286 -10.66 1.66 -10.60
CA ALA A 286 -11.44 2.30 -11.66
C ALA A 286 -10.53 2.92 -12.74
N GLY A 287 -10.64 2.43 -13.98
CA GLY A 287 -9.78 2.83 -15.08
C GLY A 287 -10.06 4.23 -15.64
N GLY A 288 -11.22 4.80 -15.35
CA GLY A 288 -11.65 6.14 -15.79
C GLY A 288 -12.58 6.80 -14.79
N PRO A 289 -12.79 8.12 -14.87
CA PRO A 289 -13.78 8.82 -14.06
C PRO A 289 -15.19 8.53 -14.55
N ASP A 290 -16.15 8.53 -13.62
CA ASP A 290 -17.58 8.44 -13.91
C ASP A 290 -18.32 9.62 -13.24
N ALA A 291 -19.22 10.28 -13.98
CA ALA A 291 -19.90 11.48 -13.50
C ALA A 291 -20.80 11.23 -12.28
N GLN A 292 -21.17 9.98 -12.03
CA GLN A 292 -22.08 9.58 -10.95
C GLN A 292 -21.36 8.82 -9.83
N ARG A 293 -20.16 8.28 -10.10
CA ARG A 293 -19.36 7.53 -9.13
C ARG A 293 -18.19 8.34 -8.58
N GLY A 294 -17.56 9.15 -9.42
CA GLY A 294 -16.41 9.95 -9.04
C GLY A 294 -15.16 9.72 -9.91
N PRO A 295 -13.97 10.03 -9.38
CA PRO A 295 -12.72 9.96 -10.12
C PRO A 295 -12.32 8.53 -10.46
N ALA A 296 -11.43 8.39 -11.45
CA ALA A 296 -10.66 7.16 -11.65
C ALA A 296 -9.88 6.80 -10.37
N GLY A 297 -9.50 5.54 -10.25
CA GLY A 297 -8.60 5.09 -9.19
C GLY A 297 -7.22 5.75 -9.32
N HIS A 298 -6.65 6.13 -8.18
CA HIS A 298 -5.32 6.69 -8.05
C HIS A 298 -4.58 5.97 -6.94
N ASP A 299 -3.32 5.67 -7.18
CA ASP A 299 -2.39 5.38 -6.10
C ASP A 299 -1.79 6.68 -5.58
N GLU A 300 -1.35 6.64 -4.33
CA GLU A 300 -0.88 7.83 -3.63
C GLU A 300 0.42 7.57 -2.89
N ILE A 301 1.27 8.59 -2.83
CA ILE A 301 2.26 8.74 -1.79
C ILE A 301 1.74 9.84 -0.87
N ASN A 302 1.62 9.53 0.38
CA ASN A 302 1.10 10.42 1.39
C ASN A 302 2.21 10.93 2.33
N GLN A 303 2.02 12.13 2.88
CA GLN A 303 2.88 12.74 3.88
C GLN A 303 2.02 13.22 5.05
N ALA A 304 2.17 12.62 6.23
CA ALA A 304 1.54 13.13 7.43
C ALA A 304 2.55 13.94 8.26
N ARG A 305 2.26 15.23 8.45
CA ARG A 305 3.01 16.14 9.34
C ARG A 305 2.47 16.14 10.76
N GLY A 306 1.40 15.41 10.98
CA GLY A 306 0.66 15.19 12.21
C GLY A 306 -0.50 14.25 11.95
N PRO A 307 -1.27 13.90 12.99
CA PRO A 307 -2.40 12.98 12.84
C PRO A 307 -3.51 13.56 11.97
N GLY A 308 -4.27 12.68 11.28
CA GLY A 308 -5.34 13.16 10.42
C GLY A 308 -6.14 12.09 9.70
N PHE A 309 -7.11 12.57 8.90
CA PHE A 309 -7.91 11.76 7.99
C PHE A 309 -7.47 11.99 6.55
N PHE A 310 -7.10 10.92 5.82
CA PHE A 310 -6.52 10.99 4.47
C PHE A 310 -7.49 10.52 3.36
N GLY A 311 -8.77 10.52 3.66
CA GLY A 311 -9.84 10.59 2.67
C GLY A 311 -10.55 9.30 2.35
N TRP A 312 -9.88 8.14 2.26
CA TRP A 312 -10.55 6.90 1.91
C TRP A 312 -11.62 6.49 2.96
N PRO A 313 -12.81 6.05 2.54
CA PRO A 313 -13.25 5.68 1.20
C PRO A 313 -14.03 6.80 0.46
N TYR A 314 -14.00 8.03 0.92
CA TYR A 314 -14.79 9.13 0.36
C TYR A 314 -14.03 9.95 -0.67
N PHE A 315 -12.70 9.99 -0.61
CA PHE A 315 -11.85 10.81 -1.45
C PHE A 315 -10.62 10.03 -1.91
N VAL A 316 -10.03 10.49 -3.02
CA VAL A 316 -8.77 9.99 -3.56
C VAL A 316 -7.97 11.16 -4.14
N ALA A 317 -6.65 11.02 -4.24
CA ALA A 317 -5.74 12.00 -4.81
C ALA A 317 -5.77 13.34 -4.03
N ASN A 318 -5.98 14.46 -4.71
CA ASN A 318 -6.13 15.77 -4.06
C ASN A 318 -7.56 16.01 -3.55
N ASN A 319 -8.09 15.11 -2.75
CA ASN A 319 -9.44 15.14 -2.21
C ASN A 319 -10.54 15.12 -3.29
N ARG A 320 -10.34 14.40 -4.40
CA ARG A 320 -11.38 14.17 -5.40
C ARG A 320 -12.47 13.29 -4.83
N PRO A 321 -13.73 13.76 -4.74
CA PRO A 321 -14.77 13.05 -4.04
C PRO A 321 -15.38 11.92 -4.86
N TYR A 322 -15.69 10.82 -4.19
CA TYR A 322 -16.63 9.81 -4.64
C TYR A 322 -18.07 10.22 -4.31
N ALA A 323 -19.03 9.52 -4.89
CA ALA A 323 -20.44 9.66 -4.58
C ALA A 323 -20.99 8.39 -3.89
N PRO A 324 -21.95 8.52 -3.00
CA PRO A 324 -22.69 7.36 -2.48
C PRO A 324 -23.43 6.65 -3.61
N VAL A 325 -23.61 5.34 -3.46
CA VAL A 325 -24.21 4.46 -4.46
C VAL A 325 -25.61 4.04 -4.00
N ASP A 326 -26.61 4.15 -4.90
CA ASP A 326 -27.89 3.47 -4.71
C ASP A 326 -27.72 1.98 -5.06
N TYR A 327 -27.37 1.18 -4.07
CA TYR A 327 -27.14 -0.25 -4.25
C TYR A 327 -28.41 -1.03 -4.60
N VAL A 328 -29.60 -0.55 -4.29
CA VAL A 328 -30.85 -1.19 -4.64
C VAL A 328 -31.11 -1.07 -6.15
N ALA A 329 -30.98 0.16 -6.66
CA ALA A 329 -31.11 0.42 -8.11
C ALA A 329 -30.00 -0.29 -8.89
N ARG A 330 -28.75 -0.29 -8.39
CA ARG A 330 -27.62 -0.99 -8.99
C ARG A 330 -27.85 -2.50 -9.05
N GLN A 331 -28.37 -3.13 -7.99
CA GLN A 331 -28.65 -4.56 -7.98
C GLN A 331 -29.70 -4.93 -9.03
N LYS A 332 -30.78 -4.13 -9.11
CA LYS A 332 -31.83 -4.33 -10.15
C LYS A 332 -31.25 -4.27 -11.58
N TYR A 333 -30.36 -3.30 -11.82
CA TYR A 333 -29.64 -3.20 -13.11
C TYR A 333 -28.77 -4.42 -13.38
N LEU A 334 -27.98 -4.88 -12.40
CA LEU A 334 -27.08 -6.04 -12.56
C LEU A 334 -27.86 -7.32 -12.83
N ASP A 335 -29.01 -7.52 -12.18
CA ASP A 335 -29.87 -8.69 -12.41
C ASP A 335 -30.46 -8.65 -13.81
N GLY A 336 -30.95 -7.49 -14.25
CA GLY A 336 -31.41 -7.28 -15.62
C GLY A 336 -30.31 -7.51 -16.66
N ARG A 337 -29.09 -7.02 -16.39
CA ARG A 337 -27.93 -7.21 -17.26
C ARG A 337 -27.54 -8.68 -17.36
N ARG A 338 -27.53 -9.41 -16.26
CA ARG A 338 -27.25 -10.85 -16.24
C ARG A 338 -28.27 -11.61 -17.10
N ALA A 339 -29.55 -11.34 -16.91
CA ALA A 339 -30.63 -11.97 -17.71
C ALA A 339 -30.45 -11.67 -19.20
N TYR A 340 -30.10 -10.45 -19.57
CA TYR A 340 -29.85 -10.06 -20.96
C TYR A 340 -28.63 -10.82 -21.54
N ASP A 341 -27.51 -10.87 -20.81
CA ASP A 341 -26.29 -11.53 -21.26
C ASP A 341 -26.48 -13.07 -21.40
N GLU A 342 -27.25 -13.69 -20.49
CA GLU A 342 -27.63 -15.12 -20.60
C GLU A 342 -28.50 -15.39 -21.81
N ALA A 343 -29.50 -14.55 -22.07
CA ALA A 343 -30.34 -14.67 -23.24
C ALA A 343 -29.54 -14.49 -24.54
N ARG A 344 -28.62 -13.52 -24.57
CA ARG A 344 -27.70 -13.31 -25.70
C ARG A 344 -26.81 -14.51 -25.96
N LYS A 345 -26.22 -15.11 -24.91
CA LYS A 345 -25.42 -16.35 -25.05
C LYS A 345 -26.23 -17.52 -25.61
N LYS A 346 -27.48 -17.70 -25.14
CA LYS A 346 -28.38 -18.71 -25.67
C LYS A 346 -28.70 -18.48 -27.16
N GLN A 347 -28.97 -17.22 -27.52
CA GLN A 347 -29.24 -16.84 -28.92
C GLN A 347 -28.04 -17.09 -29.83
N GLU A 348 -26.82 -16.73 -29.39
CA GLU A 348 -25.57 -16.99 -30.12
C GLU A 348 -25.31 -18.50 -30.31
N ALA A 349 -25.59 -19.30 -29.26
CA ALA A 349 -25.48 -20.75 -29.35
C ALA A 349 -26.46 -21.35 -30.36
N VAL A 350 -27.72 -20.86 -30.35
CA VAL A 350 -28.75 -21.28 -31.33
C VAL A 350 -28.36 -20.82 -32.74
N LYS A 351 -27.85 -19.59 -32.89
CA LYS A 351 -27.37 -19.09 -34.18
C LYS A 351 -26.25 -19.96 -34.77
N LYS A 352 -25.25 -20.36 -33.93
CA LYS A 352 -24.18 -21.28 -34.31
C LYS A 352 -24.73 -22.66 -34.74
N ALA A 353 -25.71 -23.19 -33.99
CA ALA A 353 -26.35 -24.46 -34.34
C ALA A 353 -27.15 -24.34 -35.65
N ASN A 354 -27.82 -23.19 -35.87
CA ASN A 354 -28.58 -22.92 -37.08
C ASN A 354 -27.70 -22.63 -38.30
N GLU A 355 -26.49 -22.05 -38.14
CA GLU A 355 -25.53 -21.95 -39.26
C GLU A 355 -25.14 -23.32 -39.82
N VAL A 356 -25.16 -24.35 -38.99
CA VAL A 356 -25.01 -25.73 -39.42
C VAL A 356 -26.33 -26.23 -40.07
N ALA A 357 -27.49 -25.89 -39.50
CA ALA A 357 -28.80 -26.30 -39.94
C ALA A 357 -29.37 -25.45 -41.11
N LEU A 358 -28.91 -24.20 -41.30
CA LEU A 358 -29.23 -23.39 -42.50
C LEU A 358 -28.67 -24.00 -43.79
N LYS A 359 -27.57 -24.73 -43.69
CA LYS A 359 -27.10 -25.59 -44.78
C LYS A 359 -28.09 -26.74 -45.07
N GLU A 360 -29.01 -27.00 -44.15
CA GLU A 360 -30.07 -28.01 -44.21
C GLU A 360 -31.49 -27.41 -44.37
N GLY A 361 -31.64 -26.07 -44.55
CA GLY A 361 -32.90 -25.41 -44.96
C GLY A 361 -33.78 -24.83 -43.84
N LYS A 362 -33.26 -24.60 -42.62
CA LYS A 362 -33.98 -23.92 -41.51
C LYS A 362 -33.84 -22.42 -41.52
N THR A 363 -34.80 -21.68 -40.94
CA THR A 363 -34.88 -20.21 -40.99
C THR A 363 -34.45 -19.53 -39.67
N GLU A 364 -33.94 -18.28 -39.73
CA GLU A 364 -33.55 -17.47 -38.58
C GLU A 364 -34.70 -17.10 -37.62
N ALA A 365 -35.96 -17.34 -38.03
CA ALA A 365 -37.14 -16.93 -37.25
C ALA A 365 -37.37 -17.72 -35.94
N GLU A 366 -36.56 -18.76 -35.68
CA GLU A 366 -36.69 -19.62 -34.48
C GLU A 366 -35.76 -19.25 -33.35
N LEU A 367 -34.99 -18.15 -33.48
CA LEU A 367 -34.10 -17.69 -32.39
C LEU A 367 -34.92 -17.10 -31.23
N PRO A 368 -34.59 -17.41 -29.97
CA PRO A 368 -35.27 -16.80 -28.84
C PRO A 368 -35.02 -15.29 -28.85
N PRO A 369 -36.08 -14.47 -28.61
CA PRO A 369 -35.91 -13.03 -28.51
C PRO A 369 -35.03 -12.69 -27.32
N LEU A 370 -34.22 -11.64 -27.47
CA LEU A 370 -33.51 -11.07 -26.34
C LEU A 370 -34.48 -10.31 -25.42
N PRO A 371 -34.32 -10.39 -24.10
CA PRO A 371 -35.02 -9.48 -23.17
C PRO A 371 -34.66 -8.04 -23.51
N PRO A 372 -35.46 -7.04 -23.11
CA PRO A 372 -35.12 -5.65 -23.29
C PRO A 372 -33.80 -5.34 -22.55
N GLN A 373 -32.99 -4.49 -23.16
CA GLN A 373 -31.77 -4.03 -22.51
C GLN A 373 -32.14 -3.32 -21.20
N PRO A 374 -31.49 -3.63 -20.06
CA PRO A 374 -31.81 -2.98 -18.79
C PRO A 374 -31.47 -1.49 -18.88
N GLU A 375 -32.33 -0.67 -18.31
CA GLU A 375 -32.05 0.76 -18.14
C GLU A 375 -30.80 0.95 -17.27
N ALA A 376 -30.07 2.03 -17.51
CA ALA A 376 -28.93 2.39 -16.65
C ALA A 376 -29.41 2.51 -15.19
N TRP A 377 -28.67 1.91 -14.24
CA TRP A 377 -29.04 1.91 -12.82
C TRP A 377 -29.03 3.29 -12.17
N MET A 378 -28.35 4.24 -12.80
CA MET A 378 -28.39 5.63 -12.42
C MET A 378 -29.32 6.39 -13.39
N ALA A 379 -30.41 6.93 -12.89
CA ALA A 379 -31.32 7.75 -13.69
C ALA A 379 -30.61 8.97 -14.26
N LYS A 380 -30.92 9.35 -15.52
CA LYS A 380 -30.33 10.53 -16.19
C LYS A 380 -30.50 11.83 -15.40
N ASP A 381 -31.58 11.91 -14.62
CA ASP A 381 -31.94 13.09 -13.83
C ASP A 381 -31.52 12.97 -12.35
N PHE A 382 -30.76 11.94 -11.99
CA PHE A 382 -30.27 11.76 -10.61
C PHE A 382 -29.20 12.82 -10.33
N LYS A 383 -29.48 13.71 -9.37
CA LYS A 383 -28.50 14.70 -8.92
C LYS A 383 -27.49 13.99 -8.01
N THR A 384 -26.31 13.73 -8.54
CA THR A 384 -25.22 13.14 -7.77
C THR A 384 -24.79 14.11 -6.66
N VAL A 385 -24.79 13.61 -5.42
CA VAL A 385 -24.27 14.34 -4.27
C VAL A 385 -22.94 13.70 -3.89
N PHE A 386 -21.86 14.44 -4.06
CA PHE A 386 -20.51 14.00 -3.70
C PHE A 386 -20.23 14.25 -2.21
N TYR A 387 -19.32 13.46 -1.64
CA TYR A 387 -18.83 13.71 -0.29
C TYR A 387 -18.09 15.06 -0.20
N ASP A 388 -18.18 15.73 0.97
CA ASP A 388 -17.52 17.02 1.23
C ASP A 388 -16.20 16.80 1.99
N PRO A 389 -15.01 17.10 1.41
CA PRO A 389 -13.73 16.89 2.07
C PRO A 389 -13.51 17.81 3.29
N ALA A 390 -14.20 18.95 3.36
CA ALA A 390 -14.11 19.84 4.52
C ALA A 390 -14.93 19.34 5.74
N ARG A 391 -15.96 18.53 5.49
CA ARG A 391 -16.84 17.95 6.52
C ARG A 391 -17.30 16.55 6.14
N PRO A 392 -16.39 15.57 6.14
CA PRO A 392 -16.75 14.20 5.81
C PRO A 392 -17.68 13.62 6.89
N ILE A 393 -18.73 12.92 6.46
CA ILE A 393 -19.70 12.30 7.37
C ILE A 393 -19.78 10.80 7.06
N ASN A 394 -19.52 9.97 8.07
CA ASN A 394 -19.77 8.54 8.01
C ASN A 394 -21.19 8.23 8.50
N ALA A 395 -22.09 8.03 7.55
CA ALA A 395 -23.51 7.71 7.81
C ALA A 395 -23.82 6.21 7.67
N SER A 396 -22.82 5.35 7.44
CA SER A 396 -23.03 3.91 7.31
C SER A 396 -23.66 3.32 8.59
N VAL A 397 -24.58 2.37 8.41
CA VAL A 397 -25.14 1.58 9.52
C VAL A 397 -24.08 0.70 10.21
N ASN A 398 -22.95 0.45 9.53
CA ASN A 398 -21.81 -0.31 10.06
C ASN A 398 -20.81 0.58 10.82
N ASN A 399 -21.04 1.90 10.89
CA ASN A 399 -20.18 2.81 11.63
C ASN A 399 -20.47 2.69 13.14
N THR A 400 -19.47 2.31 13.92
CA THR A 400 -19.52 2.23 15.39
C THR A 400 -18.82 3.43 16.07
N GLY A 401 -18.22 4.31 15.27
CA GLY A 401 -17.48 5.47 15.72
C GLY A 401 -18.25 6.79 15.59
N ILE A 402 -17.51 7.89 15.71
CA ILE A 402 -18.05 9.23 15.46
C ILE A 402 -18.51 9.36 14.01
N ARG A 403 -19.56 10.16 13.79
CA ARG A 403 -20.10 10.39 12.45
C ARG A 403 -19.39 11.51 11.70
N GLU A 404 -19.08 12.60 12.38
CA GLU A 404 -18.35 13.73 11.82
C GLU A 404 -16.86 13.45 11.93
N LEU A 405 -16.19 13.38 10.78
CA LEU A 405 -14.77 13.07 10.69
C LEU A 405 -13.95 14.36 10.55
N PRO A 406 -12.66 14.32 10.90
CA PRO A 406 -11.76 15.43 10.60
C PRO A 406 -11.76 15.76 9.10
N PRO A 407 -11.49 17.01 8.70
CA PRO A 407 -11.29 17.36 7.30
C PRO A 407 -10.27 16.46 6.61
N ALA A 408 -10.55 16.08 5.36
CA ALA A 408 -9.68 15.21 4.60
C ALA A 408 -8.40 15.94 4.18
N GLN A 409 -7.25 15.29 4.37
CA GLN A 409 -5.96 15.75 3.88
C GLN A 409 -5.69 15.19 2.49
N PRO A 410 -5.19 16.00 1.53
CA PRO A 410 -4.88 15.54 0.19
C PRO A 410 -3.58 14.74 0.15
N ALA A 411 -3.48 13.83 -0.83
CA ALA A 411 -2.26 13.11 -1.10
C ALA A 411 -1.09 14.04 -1.51
N PHE A 412 0.12 13.67 -1.14
CA PHE A 412 1.35 14.38 -1.46
C PHE A 412 1.74 14.20 -2.94
N ILE A 413 1.73 12.95 -3.44
CA ILE A 413 1.87 12.58 -4.84
C ILE A 413 0.76 11.59 -5.17
N TYR A 414 0.14 11.69 -6.34
CA TYR A 414 -0.92 10.79 -6.76
C TYR A 414 -0.93 10.58 -8.27
N TYR A 415 -1.32 9.39 -8.70
CA TYR A 415 -1.33 9.07 -10.14
C TYR A 415 -2.34 7.96 -10.48
N PRO A 416 -3.00 8.07 -11.65
CA PRO A 416 -3.87 7.03 -12.18
C PRO A 416 -3.09 5.94 -12.92
N ALA A 417 -3.80 4.93 -13.44
CA ALA A 417 -3.23 3.95 -14.36
C ALA A 417 -2.83 4.58 -15.71
N SER A 418 -3.56 5.59 -16.17
CA SER A 418 -3.20 6.40 -17.35
C SER A 418 -2.03 7.35 -17.04
N PRO A 419 -1.40 7.98 -18.04
CA PRO A 419 -0.37 8.98 -17.81
C PRO A 419 -0.87 10.12 -16.92
N SER A 420 -0.10 10.47 -15.89
CA SER A 420 -0.41 11.58 -14.99
C SER A 420 0.01 12.90 -15.63
N THR A 421 -0.91 13.86 -15.71
CA THR A 421 -0.59 15.22 -16.17
C THR A 421 0.18 16.00 -15.11
N LYS A 422 -0.07 15.73 -13.82
CA LYS A 422 0.59 16.44 -12.71
C LYS A 422 1.96 15.84 -12.38
N PHE A 423 2.09 14.52 -12.47
CA PHE A 423 3.31 13.79 -12.17
C PHE A 423 3.72 12.87 -13.35
N PRO A 424 4.09 13.43 -14.51
CA PRO A 424 4.36 12.62 -15.72
C PRO A 424 5.51 11.62 -15.54
N ILE A 425 6.42 11.90 -14.62
CA ILE A 425 7.58 11.04 -14.29
C ILE A 425 7.17 9.63 -13.81
N VAL A 426 5.99 9.47 -13.23
CA VAL A 426 5.52 8.16 -12.73
C VAL A 426 5.15 7.20 -13.87
N GLY A 427 4.91 7.73 -15.10
CA GLY A 427 4.52 6.92 -16.26
C GLY A 427 3.07 6.44 -16.20
N SER A 428 2.79 5.28 -16.79
CA SER A 428 1.47 4.65 -16.84
C SER A 428 1.58 3.13 -16.67
N GLY A 429 0.46 2.45 -16.44
CA GLY A 429 0.42 0.99 -16.25
C GLY A 429 -0.24 0.58 -14.95
N GLY A 430 0.08 -0.60 -14.45
CA GLY A 430 -0.32 -1.07 -13.12
C GLY A 430 0.08 -0.09 -12.03
N ARG A 431 -0.48 -0.28 -10.82
CA ARG A 431 -0.25 0.65 -9.70
C ARG A 431 -0.09 -0.13 -8.41
N THR A 432 0.98 0.16 -7.70
CA THR A 432 1.26 -0.36 -6.34
C THR A 432 2.29 0.56 -5.70
N ALA A 433 1.84 1.74 -5.29
CA ALA A 433 2.67 2.78 -4.72
C ALA A 433 3.27 2.40 -3.38
N MET A 434 4.55 2.67 -3.19
CA MET A 434 5.28 2.44 -1.95
C MET A 434 6.18 3.63 -1.61
N ALA A 435 6.32 3.93 -0.32
CA ALA A 435 7.22 4.95 0.17
C ALA A 435 8.35 4.31 0.97
N GLY A 436 9.57 4.76 0.71
CA GLY A 436 10.77 4.39 1.40
C GLY A 436 11.32 5.54 2.26
N PRO A 437 12.60 5.50 2.63
CA PRO A 437 13.20 6.44 3.57
C PRO A 437 13.39 7.85 2.99
N VAL A 438 13.46 8.83 3.88
CA VAL A 438 14.04 10.14 3.59
C VAL A 438 15.52 10.08 3.94
N TYR A 439 16.36 10.30 2.94
CA TYR A 439 17.81 10.38 3.14
C TYR A 439 18.22 11.77 3.63
N HIS A 440 18.99 11.80 4.72
CA HIS A 440 19.68 12.98 5.22
C HIS A 440 21.19 12.75 5.15
N TYR A 441 21.90 13.63 4.46
CA TYR A 441 23.35 13.50 4.29
C TYR A 441 24.08 13.75 5.61
N ASP A 442 24.78 12.73 6.09
CA ASP A 442 25.65 12.82 7.25
C ASP A 442 27.12 12.96 6.79
N GLU A 443 27.69 14.14 6.99
CA GLU A 443 29.10 14.42 6.65
C GLU A 443 30.06 13.58 7.49
N SER A 444 29.69 13.28 8.74
CA SER A 444 30.52 12.52 9.69
C SER A 444 30.53 11.00 9.42
N LEU A 445 29.59 10.49 8.62
CA LEU A 445 29.54 9.08 8.28
C LEU A 445 30.69 8.71 7.33
N GLU A 446 31.68 7.97 7.85
CA GLU A 446 32.79 7.45 7.07
C GLU A 446 32.37 6.19 6.31
N SER A 447 31.70 6.38 5.17
CA SER A 447 31.31 5.30 4.27
C SER A 447 31.65 5.70 2.83
N PRO A 448 32.47 4.93 2.12
CA PRO A 448 32.89 5.27 0.75
C PRO A 448 31.73 5.17 -0.26
N ASN A 449 30.68 4.46 0.09
CA ASN A 449 29.59 4.13 -0.81
C ASN A 449 28.25 4.79 -0.41
N LYS A 450 28.25 5.66 0.63
CA LYS A 450 27.05 6.41 1.02
C LYS A 450 26.54 7.29 -0.11
N LEU A 451 25.25 7.48 -0.19
CA LEU A 451 24.67 8.43 -1.14
C LEU A 451 25.27 9.83 -0.94
N PRO A 452 25.63 10.53 -2.03
CA PRO A 452 26.31 11.81 -1.96
C PRO A 452 25.36 12.95 -1.52
N LYS A 453 25.92 14.13 -1.25
CA LYS A 453 25.22 15.29 -0.67
C LYS A 453 24.04 15.79 -1.53
N GLU A 454 24.05 15.53 -2.81
CA GLU A 454 22.95 15.85 -3.72
C GLU A 454 21.64 15.18 -3.30
N PHE A 455 21.72 14.05 -2.61
CA PHE A 455 20.55 13.34 -2.06
C PHE A 455 20.08 13.87 -0.69
N ASP A 456 20.78 14.81 -0.07
CA ASP A 456 20.30 15.35 1.20
C ASP A 456 18.83 15.75 1.11
N ARG A 457 18.00 15.38 2.10
CA ARG A 457 16.55 15.62 2.14
C ARG A 457 15.83 15.04 0.90
N THR A 458 16.13 13.81 0.55
CA THR A 458 15.49 13.11 -0.56
C THR A 458 14.64 11.95 -0.06
N LEU A 459 13.33 12.03 -0.31
CA LEU A 459 12.42 10.91 -0.12
C LEU A 459 12.54 9.96 -1.32
N PHE A 460 12.73 8.68 -1.05
CA PHE A 460 12.64 7.66 -2.08
C PHE A 460 11.23 7.09 -2.13
N ILE A 461 10.64 7.08 -3.31
CA ILE A 461 9.38 6.41 -3.58
C ILE A 461 9.59 5.36 -4.65
N TYR A 462 8.84 4.29 -4.60
CA TYR A 462 9.00 3.19 -5.54
C TYR A 462 7.69 2.54 -5.90
N GLU A 463 7.70 1.73 -6.94
CA GLU A 463 6.49 1.17 -7.52
C GLU A 463 6.70 -0.28 -7.94
N TRP A 464 5.98 -1.16 -7.29
CA TRP A 464 6.12 -2.60 -7.47
C TRP A 464 5.68 -3.08 -8.86
N THR A 465 4.60 -2.50 -9.42
CA THR A 465 4.08 -2.93 -10.74
C THR A 465 4.81 -2.28 -11.91
N ARG A 466 5.41 -1.10 -11.71
CA ARG A 466 6.09 -0.31 -12.76
C ARG A 466 7.62 -0.38 -12.68
N ASP A 467 8.15 -1.16 -11.76
CA ASP A 467 9.60 -1.45 -11.63
C ASP A 467 10.50 -0.21 -11.54
N TRP A 468 10.07 0.86 -10.85
CA TRP A 468 10.86 2.06 -10.73
C TRP A 468 11.08 2.54 -9.30
N ILE A 469 12.17 3.28 -9.12
CA ILE A 469 12.46 4.10 -7.94
C ILE A 469 12.57 5.56 -8.41
N ILE A 470 11.96 6.49 -7.67
CA ILE A 470 12.04 7.93 -7.89
C ILE A 470 12.60 8.60 -6.64
N ALA A 471 13.60 9.45 -6.83
CA ALA A 471 14.11 10.36 -5.84
C ALA A 471 13.30 11.65 -5.86
N VAL A 472 12.71 12.00 -4.73
CA VAL A 472 11.89 13.20 -4.52
C VAL A 472 12.66 14.13 -3.59
N LYS A 473 13.30 15.15 -4.16
CA LYS A 473 14.00 16.20 -3.40
C LYS A 473 12.99 17.06 -2.66
N LEU A 474 13.19 17.22 -1.36
CA LEU A 474 12.34 18.06 -0.52
C LEU A 474 13.01 19.42 -0.27
N ASP A 475 12.20 20.48 -0.28
CA ASP A 475 12.62 21.81 0.11
C ASP A 475 12.70 21.96 1.65
N GLU A 476 13.07 23.11 2.14
CA GLU A 476 13.19 23.42 3.58
C GLU A 476 11.86 23.28 4.36
N ASN A 477 10.73 23.34 3.64
CA ASN A 477 9.39 23.16 4.18
C ASN A 477 8.86 21.73 3.96
N ASN A 478 9.72 20.79 3.56
CA ASN A 478 9.37 19.41 3.21
C ASN A 478 8.28 19.31 2.12
N ARG A 479 8.31 20.20 1.12
CA ARG A 479 7.52 20.15 -0.10
C ARG A 479 8.36 19.59 -1.23
N ILE A 480 7.73 19.12 -2.29
CA ILE A 480 8.43 18.63 -3.48
C ILE A 480 9.16 19.80 -4.16
N ALA A 481 10.48 19.78 -4.12
CA ALA A 481 11.32 20.70 -4.88
C ALA A 481 11.62 20.15 -6.27
N GLN A 482 11.94 18.87 -6.37
CA GLN A 482 12.30 18.21 -7.63
C GLN A 482 12.02 16.70 -7.55
N MET A 483 11.80 16.06 -8.70
CA MET A 483 11.65 14.60 -8.81
C MET A 483 12.50 14.09 -9.96
N GLN A 484 13.19 12.99 -9.74
CA GLN A 484 14.00 12.34 -10.79
C GLN A 484 13.95 10.81 -10.64
N ARG A 485 13.92 10.10 -11.76
CA ARG A 485 14.11 8.63 -11.76
C ARG A 485 15.49 8.32 -11.22
N PHE A 486 15.53 7.44 -10.22
CA PHE A 486 16.78 6.93 -9.69
C PHE A 486 17.20 5.68 -10.49
N MET A 487 18.40 5.66 -11.03
CA MET A 487 18.95 4.59 -11.85
C MET A 487 18.00 4.12 -12.98
N PRO A 488 17.58 5.02 -13.90
CA PRO A 488 16.53 4.72 -14.89
C PRO A 488 16.88 3.63 -15.91
N GLY A 489 18.16 3.36 -16.16
CA GLY A 489 18.65 2.28 -17.02
C GLY A 489 18.75 0.94 -16.29
N THR A 490 18.66 0.94 -14.97
CA THR A 490 18.70 -0.29 -14.15
C THR A 490 17.32 -0.90 -14.07
N LYS A 491 17.22 -2.18 -14.44
CA LYS A 491 15.98 -2.93 -14.26
C LYS A 491 15.85 -3.39 -12.82
N PHE A 492 14.84 -2.88 -12.13
CA PHE A 492 14.36 -3.41 -10.86
C PHE A 492 13.27 -4.45 -11.13
N LYS A 493 13.15 -5.46 -10.27
CA LYS A 493 12.14 -6.51 -10.41
C LYS A 493 11.16 -6.43 -9.26
N ARG A 494 10.09 -5.65 -9.44
CA ARG A 494 9.05 -5.46 -8.43
C ARG A 494 9.65 -5.06 -7.07
N PRO A 495 10.17 -3.83 -6.93
CA PRO A 495 10.70 -3.35 -5.65
C PRO A 495 9.63 -3.46 -4.58
N MET A 496 9.86 -4.32 -3.57
CA MET A 496 8.90 -4.69 -2.55
C MET A 496 9.11 -3.91 -1.26
N ASP A 497 10.36 -3.62 -0.94
CA ASP A 497 10.75 -2.85 0.23
C ASP A 497 12.08 -2.14 0.02
N LEU A 498 12.23 -0.93 0.58
CA LEU A 498 13.41 -0.08 0.40
C LEU A 498 13.76 0.64 1.70
N GLU A 499 14.91 0.31 2.27
CA GLU A 499 15.39 0.85 3.54
C GLU A 499 16.76 1.52 3.42
N LEU A 500 17.06 2.44 4.33
CA LEU A 500 18.37 3.08 4.45
C LEU A 500 19.24 2.30 5.44
N GLY A 501 20.41 1.87 4.99
CA GLY A 501 21.39 1.23 5.86
C GLY A 501 22.25 2.22 6.66
N PRO A 502 22.90 1.74 7.73
CA PRO A 502 23.80 2.55 8.55
C PRO A 502 25.06 3.02 7.80
N ASP A 503 25.34 2.42 6.66
CA ASP A 503 26.42 2.77 5.73
C ASP A 503 26.02 3.89 4.75
N GLY A 504 24.79 4.40 4.84
CA GLY A 504 24.26 5.43 3.94
C GLY A 504 23.91 4.93 2.54
N CYS A 505 23.85 3.60 2.34
CA CYS A 505 23.36 2.95 1.14
C CYS A 505 21.88 2.59 1.26
N LEU A 506 21.22 2.35 0.11
CA LEU A 506 19.86 1.83 0.10
C LEU A 506 19.87 0.32 -0.02
N TYR A 507 19.01 -0.34 0.74
CA TYR A 507 18.79 -1.78 0.71
C TYR A 507 17.39 -2.07 0.16
N LEU A 508 17.28 -2.99 -0.78
CA LEU A 508 16.06 -3.22 -1.54
C LEU A 508 15.75 -4.71 -1.61
N ILE A 509 14.48 -5.06 -1.44
CA ILE A 509 13.92 -6.34 -1.86
C ILE A 509 13.43 -6.22 -3.30
N GLU A 510 13.98 -7.01 -4.20
CA GLU A 510 13.38 -7.31 -5.50
C GLU A 510 12.55 -8.59 -5.36
N PHE A 511 11.22 -8.46 -5.47
CA PHE A 511 10.28 -9.57 -5.26
C PHE A 511 10.36 -10.64 -6.36
N GLY A 512 10.79 -10.25 -7.56
CA GLY A 512 10.89 -11.10 -8.72
C GLY A 512 9.90 -10.76 -9.84
N THR A 513 9.86 -11.58 -10.88
CA THR A 513 9.09 -11.26 -12.10
C THR A 513 7.58 -11.51 -11.95
N ASN A 514 7.16 -12.49 -11.13
CA ASN A 514 5.77 -12.91 -10.99
C ASN A 514 5.07 -12.31 -9.76
N TRP A 515 3.79 -12.61 -9.59
CA TRP A 515 2.99 -12.23 -8.43
C TRP A 515 3.24 -13.12 -7.19
N GLY A 516 4.02 -14.18 -7.33
CA GLY A 516 4.43 -15.16 -6.32
C GLY A 516 5.14 -16.33 -6.98
N ASP A 517 5.67 -17.23 -6.16
CA ASP A 517 6.46 -18.39 -6.63
C ASP A 517 7.60 -17.97 -7.58
N ASN A 518 8.31 -16.91 -7.21
CA ASN A 518 9.44 -16.38 -7.98
C ASN A 518 10.66 -17.30 -7.83
N LYS A 519 11.54 -17.25 -8.83
CA LYS A 519 12.87 -17.88 -8.82
C LYS A 519 13.95 -16.89 -9.23
N ASP A 520 13.67 -15.62 -8.99
CA ASP A 520 14.55 -14.50 -9.36
C ASP A 520 14.43 -13.34 -8.37
N SER A 521 13.97 -13.65 -7.14
CA SER A 521 13.95 -12.73 -6.00
C SER A 521 15.39 -12.37 -5.59
N LYS A 522 15.60 -11.16 -5.10
CA LYS A 522 16.91 -10.68 -4.65
C LYS A 522 16.81 -9.74 -3.47
N ILE A 523 17.84 -9.79 -2.63
CA ILE A 523 18.19 -8.73 -1.68
C ILE A 523 19.37 -7.99 -2.27
N VAL A 524 19.24 -6.69 -2.51
CA VAL A 524 20.30 -5.89 -3.16
C VAL A 524 20.61 -4.64 -2.34
N ARG A 525 21.84 -4.12 -2.53
CA ARG A 525 22.28 -2.84 -2.00
C ARG A 525 22.59 -1.90 -3.16
N LEU A 526 22.09 -0.68 -3.11
CA LEU A 526 22.31 0.37 -4.09
C LEU A 526 23.34 1.33 -3.51
N GLU A 527 24.50 1.41 -4.16
CA GLU A 527 25.68 2.10 -3.69
C GLU A 527 26.06 3.26 -4.60
N TYR A 528 26.56 4.34 -4.01
CA TYR A 528 27.28 5.34 -4.78
C TYR A 528 28.73 4.85 -5.02
N ALA A 529 29.14 4.77 -6.28
CA ALA A 529 30.45 4.28 -6.70
C ALA A 529 30.90 5.07 -7.96
N PRO A 530 31.31 6.35 -7.79
CA PRO A 530 31.70 7.18 -8.93
C PRO A 530 32.88 6.55 -9.67
N GLN A 531 32.89 6.64 -11.01
CA GLN A 531 33.94 6.09 -11.85
C GLN A 531 35.29 6.66 -11.42
N GLY A 532 36.24 5.79 -11.08
CA GLY A 532 37.58 6.12 -10.61
C GLY A 532 37.84 5.83 -9.12
N ALA A 533 36.83 5.49 -8.33
CA ALA A 533 37.03 4.92 -7.00
C ALA A 533 37.38 3.42 -7.15
N GLU A 534 38.63 3.04 -6.95
CA GLU A 534 39.03 1.63 -6.84
C GLU A 534 38.19 0.96 -5.73
N ALA A 535 37.66 -0.22 -6.04
CA ALA A 535 37.00 -1.04 -5.03
C ALA A 535 38.01 -1.31 -3.91
N SER A 536 37.82 -0.73 -2.75
CA SER A 536 38.55 -1.13 -1.55
C SER A 536 38.27 -2.60 -1.30
N LYS A 537 39.31 -3.42 -1.42
CA LYS A 537 39.31 -4.87 -1.27
C LYS A 537 38.93 -5.29 0.16
#